data_42774f4ea4c6ac6b2ee407dd191fc069
#
_entry.id   42774f4ea4c6ac6b2ee407dd191fc069
#
_cell.length_a   1.000
_cell.length_b   1.000
_cell.length_c   1.000
_cell.angle_alpha   90.00
_cell.angle_beta   90.00
_cell.angle_gamma   90.00
#
_symmetry.space_group_name_H-M   'P 1'
#
loop_
_entity.id
_entity.type
_entity.pdbx_description
1 polymer ?
#
loop_
_entity_poly.entity_id
_entity_poly.type
_entity_poly.pdbx_seq_one_letter_code
_entity_poly.pdbx_strand_id
1 'polypeptide(L)'
;MYFIRKYILDVGAPVDFESVPKGELISLDKLLDEDIIIKRYTFKENNLRFNIKKNNKEDSNQAVFAIFNPSKSFISFLNANQGDKMAVRFYAGYEDNIKELFSGTLSFFSDTFKGEDRIVELACNQGAVQWQEARTKRTFNAGTSYQEIVDSFIADMKV
;
A
#
# COMPACT_ATOMS: atom_id res chain seq x y z
N MET A 1 14.58 -28.77 7.95
CA MET A 1 14.47 -27.83 6.86
C MET A 1 14.01 -26.51 7.46
N TYR A 2 14.87 -25.47 7.46
CA TYR A 2 14.51 -24.15 8.03
C TYR A 2 13.94 -23.30 6.90
N PHE A 3 12.67 -22.91 7.00
CA PHE A 3 12.06 -21.97 6.08
C PHE A 3 12.41 -20.54 6.50
N ILE A 4 13.13 -19.82 5.66
CA ILE A 4 13.46 -18.41 5.90
C ILE A 4 12.25 -17.59 5.47
N ARG A 5 11.60 -16.93 6.44
CA ARG A 5 10.54 -15.96 6.17
C ARG A 5 11.13 -14.66 5.68
N LYS A 6 10.53 -14.09 4.66
CA LYS A 6 10.91 -12.77 4.13
C LYS A 6 9.70 -11.84 4.13
N TYR A 7 9.92 -10.62 4.56
CA TYR A 7 8.92 -9.54 4.57
C TYR A 7 9.51 -8.31 3.90
N ILE A 8 8.73 -7.67 3.05
CA ILE A 8 9.11 -6.42 2.38
C ILE A 8 7.92 -5.48 2.47
N LEU A 9 8.13 -4.31 3.05
CA LEU A 9 7.17 -3.22 3.11
C LEU A 9 7.71 -2.04 2.30
N ASP A 10 6.96 -1.62 1.31
CA ASP A 10 7.24 -0.46 0.48
C ASP A 10 6.25 0.66 0.79
N VAL A 11 6.78 1.86 1.02
CA VAL A 11 6.01 3.08 1.26
C VAL A 11 6.53 4.16 0.31
N GLY A 12 5.65 4.76 -0.47
CA GLY A 12 6.02 5.78 -1.45
C GLY A 12 4.90 6.75 -1.79
N ALA A 13 5.22 7.77 -2.58
CA ALA A 13 4.23 8.70 -3.08
C ALA A 13 3.30 8.03 -4.13
N PRO A 14 2.05 8.49 -4.31
CA PRO A 14 1.07 7.85 -5.18
C PRO A 14 1.52 7.69 -6.63
N VAL A 15 2.21 8.71 -7.15
CA VAL A 15 2.71 8.75 -8.54
C VAL A 15 3.67 7.59 -8.84
N ASP A 16 4.37 7.10 -7.81
CA ASP A 16 5.40 6.10 -7.92
C ASP A 16 4.85 4.67 -8.11
N PHE A 17 3.59 4.45 -7.76
CA PHE A 17 2.96 3.13 -7.77
C PHE A 17 2.10 2.85 -9.01
N GLU A 18 1.64 3.88 -9.72
CA GLU A 18 0.89 3.70 -10.96
C GLU A 18 1.77 3.22 -12.11
N SER A 19 3.07 3.56 -12.07
CA SER A 19 4.05 3.16 -13.09
C SER A 19 4.62 1.75 -12.87
N VAL A 20 4.36 1.12 -11.73
CA VAL A 20 4.87 -0.21 -11.40
C VAL A 20 3.85 -1.29 -11.75
N PRO A 21 4.15 -2.25 -12.65
CA PRO A 21 3.24 -3.33 -13.00
C PRO A 21 2.79 -4.11 -11.76
N LYS A 22 1.47 -4.32 -11.62
CA LYS A 22 0.89 -5.11 -10.55
C LYS A 22 1.40 -6.55 -10.65
N GLY A 23 2.04 -7.06 -9.60
CA GLY A 23 2.39 -8.49 -9.46
C GLY A 23 3.82 -8.88 -9.83
N GLU A 24 4.66 -7.99 -10.32
CA GLU A 24 6.08 -8.27 -10.47
C GLU A 24 6.88 -7.77 -9.27
N LEU A 25 7.67 -8.68 -8.67
CA LEU A 25 8.81 -8.32 -7.84
C LEU A 25 9.82 -7.62 -8.74
N ILE A 26 9.75 -6.32 -8.82
CA ILE A 26 10.77 -5.56 -9.55
C ILE A 26 12.05 -5.71 -8.74
N SER A 27 13.05 -6.39 -9.33
CA SER A 27 14.38 -6.43 -8.75
C SER A 27 14.85 -4.99 -8.55
N LEU A 28 15.48 -4.71 -7.41
CA LEU A 28 16.03 -3.40 -7.07
C LEU A 28 16.87 -2.78 -8.20
N ASP A 29 17.49 -3.62 -9.03
CA ASP A 29 18.35 -3.22 -10.16
C ASP A 29 17.56 -2.57 -11.33
N LYS A 30 16.30 -2.89 -11.51
CA LYS A 30 15.43 -2.26 -12.55
C LYS A 30 14.84 -0.91 -12.11
N LEU A 31 14.89 -0.59 -10.83
CA LEU A 31 14.38 0.68 -10.28
C LEU A 31 15.46 1.78 -10.26
N LEU A 32 16.69 1.45 -10.67
CA LEU A 32 17.82 2.39 -10.77
C LEU A 32 17.94 3.04 -12.16
N ASP A 33 16.96 2.93 -13.04
CA ASP A 33 16.90 3.74 -14.25
C ASP A 33 16.76 5.21 -13.85
N GLU A 34 17.74 6.01 -14.21
CA GLU A 34 18.14 7.30 -13.63
C GLU A 34 17.15 8.46 -13.78
N ASP A 35 15.96 8.25 -14.39
CA ASP A 35 15.03 9.34 -14.74
C ASP A 35 13.80 9.47 -13.84
N ILE A 36 13.60 8.56 -12.87
CA ILE A 36 12.47 8.66 -11.95
C ILE A 36 13.00 8.62 -10.52
N ILE A 37 13.21 9.79 -9.91
CA ILE A 37 13.53 9.92 -8.48
C ILE A 37 12.28 9.56 -7.68
N ILE A 38 12.01 8.29 -7.56
CA ILE A 38 10.94 7.75 -6.75
C ILE A 38 11.39 7.78 -5.29
N LYS A 39 10.83 8.66 -4.48
CA LYS A 39 11.02 8.62 -3.04
C LYS A 39 10.23 7.43 -2.47
N ARG A 40 10.86 6.29 -2.48
CA ARG A 40 10.33 5.03 -1.95
C ARG A 40 11.19 4.56 -0.79
N TYR A 41 10.55 4.12 0.28
CA TYR A 41 11.20 3.54 1.43
C TYR A 41 10.82 2.07 1.54
N THR A 42 11.84 1.21 1.62
CA THR A 42 11.68 -0.25 1.71
C THR A 42 12.17 -0.74 3.06
N PHE A 43 11.34 -1.49 3.77
CA PHE A 43 11.65 -2.10 5.06
C PHE A 43 11.61 -3.62 4.95
N LYS A 44 12.54 -4.29 5.63
CA LYS A 44 12.68 -5.75 5.65
C LYS A 44 12.57 -6.29 7.08
N GLU A 45 12.60 -7.58 7.22
CA GLU A 45 12.19 -8.44 8.35
C GLU A 45 12.50 -7.93 9.77
N ASN A 46 13.70 -7.45 10.02
CA ASN A 46 14.17 -7.22 11.40
C ASN A 46 13.58 -6.01 12.11
N ASN A 47 13.05 -5.05 11.35
CA ASN A 47 12.53 -3.80 11.89
C ASN A 47 11.04 -3.62 11.63
N LEU A 48 10.32 -4.71 11.34
CA LEU A 48 8.94 -4.65 10.91
C LEU A 48 8.05 -5.64 11.67
N ARG A 49 6.95 -5.14 12.21
CA ARG A 49 5.80 -5.95 12.64
C ARG A 49 4.57 -5.56 11.83
N PHE A 50 3.67 -6.49 11.60
CA PHE A 50 2.46 -6.22 10.83
C PHE A 50 1.25 -6.99 11.36
N ASN A 51 0.08 -6.42 11.11
CA ASN A 51 -1.22 -7.06 11.31
C ASN A 51 -2.10 -6.69 10.12
N ILE A 52 -2.58 -7.69 9.38
CA ILE A 52 -3.43 -7.49 8.20
C ILE A 52 -4.77 -8.17 8.44
N LYS A 53 -5.85 -7.41 8.34
CA LYS A 53 -7.22 -7.89 8.41
C LYS A 53 -7.84 -7.80 7.02
N LYS A 54 -8.16 -8.96 6.47
CA LYS A 54 -8.92 -9.08 5.21
C LYS A 54 -10.29 -9.65 5.51
N ASN A 55 -11.32 -9.04 4.95
CA ASN A 55 -12.68 -9.55 5.03
C ASN A 55 -13.34 -9.49 3.64
N ASN A 56 -14.41 -10.26 3.46
CA ASN A 56 -15.21 -10.28 2.23
C ASN A 56 -16.49 -9.44 2.37
N LYS A 57 -16.55 -8.57 3.38
CA LYS A 57 -17.69 -7.70 3.63
C LYS A 57 -17.45 -6.32 3.01
N GLU A 58 -18.38 -5.42 3.21
CA GLU A 58 -18.37 -4.03 2.71
C GLU A 58 -17.24 -3.16 3.30
N ASP A 59 -16.61 -3.60 4.39
CA ASP A 59 -15.49 -2.89 5.00
C ASP A 59 -14.21 -3.07 4.19
N SER A 60 -13.43 -2.01 4.04
CA SER A 60 -12.12 -2.07 3.40
C SER A 60 -11.15 -2.97 4.19
N ASN A 61 -10.30 -3.69 3.47
CA ASN A 61 -9.19 -4.42 4.10
C ASN A 61 -8.26 -3.44 4.81
N GLN A 62 -7.82 -3.80 6.00
CA GLN A 62 -6.99 -2.94 6.86
C GLN A 62 -5.66 -3.60 7.15
N ALA A 63 -4.61 -2.81 7.23
CA ALA A 63 -3.30 -3.25 7.68
C ALA A 63 -2.68 -2.22 8.62
N VAL A 64 -1.99 -2.72 9.63
CA VAL A 64 -1.15 -1.92 10.53
C VAL A 64 0.27 -2.46 10.45
N PHE A 65 1.22 -1.58 10.15
CA PHE A 65 2.64 -1.88 10.10
C PHE A 65 3.36 -1.05 11.17
N ALA A 66 4.13 -1.71 12.04
CA ALA A 66 4.97 -1.05 13.02
C ALA A 66 6.44 -1.19 12.60
N ILE A 67 7.10 -0.05 12.38
CA ILE A 67 8.49 0.04 11.94
C ILE A 67 9.31 0.51 13.14
N PHE A 68 10.32 -0.27 13.50
CA PHE A 68 11.20 0.02 14.63
C PHE A 68 12.44 0.77 14.15
N ASN A 69 12.75 1.85 14.85
CA ASN A 69 13.95 2.68 14.63
C ASN A 69 14.12 3.11 13.14
N PRO A 70 13.07 3.66 12.50
CA PRO A 70 13.18 4.11 11.12
C PRO A 70 14.16 5.27 10.99
N SER A 71 14.68 5.48 9.78
CA SER A 71 15.57 6.60 9.50
C SER A 71 14.88 7.96 9.68
N LYS A 72 15.66 8.99 10.04
CA LYS A 72 15.14 10.36 10.14
C LYS A 72 14.57 10.85 8.80
N SER A 73 15.17 10.44 7.68
CA SER A 73 14.69 10.78 6.33
C SER A 73 13.29 10.23 6.05
N PHE A 74 12.99 9.00 6.51
CA PHE A 74 11.65 8.42 6.39
C PHE A 74 10.61 9.19 7.20
N ILE A 75 10.96 9.59 8.43
CA ILE A 75 10.04 10.36 9.26
C ILE A 75 9.78 11.75 8.65
N SER A 76 10.83 12.40 8.14
CA SER A 76 10.68 13.67 7.41
C SER A 76 9.81 13.52 6.17
N PHE A 77 9.94 12.40 5.45
CA PHE A 77 9.11 12.06 4.30
C PHE A 77 7.63 11.90 4.70
N LEU A 78 7.32 11.16 5.76
CA LEU A 78 5.95 11.02 6.26
C LEU A 78 5.33 12.36 6.64
N ASN A 79 6.07 13.19 7.37
CA ASN A 79 5.61 14.51 7.79
C ASN A 79 5.39 15.47 6.60
N ALA A 80 6.28 15.43 5.60
CA ALA A 80 6.18 16.29 4.43
C ALA A 80 5.00 15.93 3.51
N ASN A 81 4.57 14.66 3.53
CA ASN A 81 3.46 14.18 2.72
C ASN A 81 2.21 13.86 3.58
N GLN A 82 2.11 14.47 4.76
CA GLN A 82 0.95 14.31 5.62
C GLN A 82 -0.29 14.93 4.96
N GLY A 83 -1.28 14.09 4.67
CA GLY A 83 -2.49 14.49 3.92
C GLY A 83 -2.48 14.00 2.46
N ASP A 84 -1.34 13.61 1.93
CA ASP A 84 -1.24 12.98 0.63
C ASP A 84 -1.57 11.49 0.72
N LYS A 85 -2.04 10.93 -0.40
CA LYS A 85 -2.38 9.51 -0.51
C LYS A 85 -1.12 8.67 -0.74
N MET A 86 -0.33 8.46 0.30
CA MET A 86 0.86 7.62 0.20
C MET A 86 0.46 6.16 -0.02
N ALA A 87 1.07 5.55 -1.04
CA ALA A 87 0.85 4.15 -1.36
C ALA A 87 1.70 3.23 -0.48
N VAL A 88 1.12 2.11 -0.07
CA VAL A 88 1.78 1.10 0.76
C VAL A 88 1.56 -0.27 0.16
N ARG A 89 2.66 -1.01 -0.09
CA ARG A 89 2.63 -2.40 -0.55
C ARG A 89 3.38 -3.28 0.42
N PHE A 90 2.82 -4.44 0.71
CA PHE A 90 3.44 -5.41 1.59
C PHE A 90 3.50 -6.78 0.94
N TYR A 91 4.69 -7.34 0.95
CA TYR A 91 5.00 -8.66 0.42
C TYR A 91 5.50 -9.56 1.53
N ALA A 92 5.07 -10.81 1.54
CA ALA A 92 5.58 -11.82 2.44
C ALA A 92 5.64 -13.19 1.77
N GLY A 93 6.54 -14.03 2.26
CA GLY A 93 6.71 -15.38 1.75
C GLY A 93 7.86 -16.12 2.41
N TYR A 94 8.24 -17.21 1.77
CA TYR A 94 9.36 -18.04 2.19
C TYR A 94 10.35 -18.17 1.04
N GLU A 95 11.64 -17.99 1.36
CA GLU A 95 12.74 -18.08 0.39
C GLU A 95 12.50 -17.18 -0.84
N ASP A 96 12.32 -17.77 -2.03
CA ASP A 96 12.11 -17.04 -3.27
C ASP A 96 10.62 -16.92 -3.67
N ASN A 97 9.71 -17.51 -2.89
CA ASN A 97 8.28 -17.42 -3.14
C ASN A 97 7.64 -16.31 -2.28
N ILE A 98 7.88 -15.07 -2.68
CA ILE A 98 7.33 -13.87 -2.04
C ILE A 98 6.13 -13.39 -2.86
N LYS A 99 5.00 -13.13 -2.18
CA LYS A 99 3.76 -12.63 -2.81
C LYS A 99 3.28 -11.36 -2.15
N GLU A 100 2.62 -10.52 -2.94
CA GLU A 100 1.92 -9.37 -2.42
C GLU A 100 0.75 -9.82 -1.54
N LEU A 101 0.75 -9.41 -0.28
CA LEU A 101 -0.32 -9.68 0.67
C LEU A 101 -1.23 -8.49 0.89
N PHE A 102 -0.73 -7.27 0.69
CA PHE A 102 -1.50 -6.05 0.88
C PHE A 102 -1.01 -4.97 -0.08
N SER A 103 -1.94 -4.25 -0.70
CA SER A 103 -1.69 -3.05 -1.47
C SER A 103 -2.80 -2.04 -1.13
N GLY A 104 -2.43 -0.86 -0.68
CA GLY A 104 -3.40 0.14 -0.24
C GLY A 104 -2.75 1.50 -0.02
N THR A 105 -3.48 2.38 0.67
CA THR A 105 -3.04 3.74 1.00
C THR A 105 -2.86 3.92 2.49
N LEU A 106 -1.89 4.75 2.87
CA LEU A 106 -1.70 5.19 4.24
C LEU A 106 -2.84 6.13 4.64
N SER A 107 -3.53 5.80 5.71
CA SER A 107 -4.61 6.63 6.25
C SER A 107 -4.13 7.49 7.41
N PHE A 108 -3.26 6.93 8.23
CA PHE A 108 -2.74 7.61 9.41
C PHE A 108 -1.40 6.99 9.82
N PHE A 109 -0.52 7.79 10.41
CA PHE A 109 0.67 7.28 11.08
C PHE A 109 0.83 7.90 12.46
N SER A 110 1.43 7.15 13.37
CA SER A 110 1.87 7.63 14.67
C SER A 110 3.36 7.41 14.85
N ASP A 111 4.01 8.31 15.57
CA ASP A 111 5.44 8.28 15.85
C ASP A 111 5.63 8.39 17.37
N THR A 112 6.05 7.30 17.98
CA THR A 112 6.12 7.16 19.44
C THR A 112 7.46 6.58 19.88
N PHE A 113 7.85 6.90 21.12
CA PHE A 113 9.00 6.29 21.78
C PHE A 113 8.52 5.31 22.83
N LYS A 114 9.09 4.11 22.84
CA LYS A 114 8.86 3.08 23.85
C LYS A 114 10.20 2.62 24.42
N GLY A 115 10.60 3.21 25.53
CA GLY A 115 11.96 3.05 26.05
C GLY A 115 12.97 3.73 25.12
N GLU A 116 13.95 2.99 24.67
CA GLU A 116 14.99 3.45 23.73
C GLU A 116 14.56 3.33 22.25
N ASP A 117 13.51 2.58 21.99
CA ASP A 117 13.04 2.33 20.62
C ASP A 117 12.05 3.41 20.15
N ARG A 118 12.27 3.91 18.94
CA ARG A 118 11.32 4.72 18.20
C ARG A 118 10.45 3.82 17.34
N ILE A 119 9.14 3.92 17.47
CA ILE A 119 8.18 3.09 16.75
C ILE A 119 7.29 3.99 15.91
N VAL A 120 7.29 3.77 14.60
CA VAL A 120 6.34 4.40 13.68
C VAL A 120 5.31 3.36 13.27
N GLU A 121 4.04 3.61 13.60
CA GLU A 121 2.93 2.76 13.18
C GLU A 121 2.21 3.41 12.01
N LEU A 122 2.00 2.63 10.95
CA LEU A 122 1.29 3.00 9.73
C LEU A 122 -0.04 2.26 9.69
N ALA A 123 -1.15 3.00 9.77
CA ALA A 123 -2.49 2.45 9.55
C ALA A 123 -2.90 2.65 8.09
N CYS A 124 -3.16 1.55 7.39
CA CYS A 124 -3.40 1.51 5.96
C CYS A 124 -4.74 0.87 5.64
N ASN A 125 -5.41 1.38 4.60
CA ASN A 125 -6.65 0.84 4.08
C ASN A 125 -6.54 0.51 2.59
N GLN A 126 -7.15 -0.60 2.18
CA GLN A 126 -7.22 -0.99 0.77
C GLN A 126 -8.55 -0.52 0.18
N GLY A 127 -8.51 0.26 -0.91
CA GLY A 127 -9.70 0.71 -1.61
C GLY A 127 -10.51 1.84 -0.93
N ALA A 128 -10.08 2.34 0.23
CA ALA A 128 -10.83 3.36 0.97
C ALA A 128 -10.99 4.67 0.16
N VAL A 129 -9.98 5.05 -0.61
CA VAL A 129 -10.00 6.25 -1.45
C VAL A 129 -11.06 6.12 -2.54
N GLN A 130 -11.07 5.00 -3.25
CA GLN A 130 -12.02 4.73 -4.34
C GLN A 130 -13.46 4.74 -3.80
N TRP A 131 -13.69 4.16 -2.63
CA TRP A 131 -15.00 4.15 -1.98
C TRP A 131 -15.47 5.53 -1.51
N GLN A 132 -14.58 6.34 -1.00
CA GLN A 132 -14.92 7.65 -0.44
C GLN A 132 -15.07 8.74 -1.51
N GLU A 133 -14.25 8.68 -2.56
CA GLU A 133 -14.14 9.73 -3.57
C GLU A 133 -14.90 9.44 -4.86
N ALA A 134 -15.10 8.15 -5.20
CA ALA A 134 -15.86 7.81 -6.39
C ALA A 134 -17.31 8.31 -6.28
N ARG A 135 -17.71 9.08 -7.26
CA ARG A 135 -19.08 9.56 -7.44
C ARG A 135 -19.50 9.27 -8.86
N THR A 136 -20.63 8.60 -8.99
CA THR A 136 -21.23 8.36 -10.29
C THR A 136 -22.67 8.87 -10.30
N LYS A 137 -23.06 9.47 -11.43
CA LYS A 137 -24.44 9.85 -11.70
C LYS A 137 -24.75 9.46 -13.13
N ARG A 138 -25.26 8.26 -13.31
CA ARG A 138 -25.59 7.71 -14.64
C ARG A 138 -27.04 7.23 -14.67
N THR A 139 -27.64 7.31 -15.83
CA THR A 139 -28.94 6.72 -16.15
C THR A 139 -28.73 5.64 -17.17
N PHE A 140 -29.29 4.47 -16.94
CA PHE A 140 -29.20 3.33 -17.85
C PHE A 140 -30.55 3.11 -18.52
N ASN A 141 -30.53 2.76 -19.78
CA ASN A 141 -31.73 2.45 -20.54
C ASN A 141 -32.31 1.10 -20.10
N ALA A 142 -33.61 0.92 -20.27
CA ALA A 142 -34.24 -0.37 -20.04
C ALA A 142 -33.61 -1.43 -20.98
N GLY A 143 -33.18 -2.57 -20.41
CA GLY A 143 -32.50 -3.63 -21.14
C GLY A 143 -30.97 -3.60 -21.09
N THR A 144 -30.35 -2.59 -20.43
CA THR A 144 -28.92 -2.60 -20.16
C THR A 144 -28.57 -3.79 -19.26
N SER A 145 -27.52 -4.53 -19.61
CA SER A 145 -27.09 -5.69 -18.84
C SER A 145 -26.49 -5.26 -17.49
N TYR A 146 -26.59 -6.12 -16.47
CA TYR A 146 -25.94 -5.86 -15.17
C TYR A 146 -24.42 -5.74 -15.33
N GLN A 147 -23.80 -6.47 -16.26
CA GLN A 147 -22.36 -6.40 -16.51
C GLN A 147 -21.96 -5.00 -17.00
N GLU A 148 -22.68 -4.44 -17.98
CA GLU A 148 -22.41 -3.09 -18.49
C GLU A 148 -22.57 -2.02 -17.41
N ILE A 149 -23.54 -2.18 -16.50
CA ILE A 149 -23.73 -1.29 -15.36
C ILE A 149 -22.53 -1.35 -14.42
N VAL A 150 -22.10 -2.57 -14.05
CA VAL A 150 -20.94 -2.79 -13.17
C VAL A 150 -19.66 -2.24 -13.79
N ASP A 151 -19.40 -2.55 -15.07
CA ASP A 151 -18.21 -2.09 -15.79
C ASP A 151 -18.15 -0.55 -15.84
N SER A 152 -19.31 0.10 -16.01
CA SER A 152 -19.37 1.55 -15.99
C SER A 152 -19.02 2.15 -14.61
N PHE A 153 -19.43 1.51 -13.51
CA PHE A 153 -19.07 1.94 -12.17
C PHE A 153 -17.59 1.72 -11.87
N ILE A 154 -17.04 0.60 -12.31
CA ILE A 154 -15.60 0.31 -12.19
C ILE A 154 -14.77 1.37 -12.92
N ALA A 155 -15.19 1.75 -14.13
CA ALA A 155 -14.53 2.81 -14.90
C ALA A 155 -14.55 4.17 -14.18
N ASP A 156 -15.67 4.50 -13.50
CA ASP A 156 -15.78 5.75 -12.73
C ASP A 156 -14.93 5.74 -11.44
N MET A 157 -14.65 4.56 -10.88
CA MET A 157 -13.79 4.42 -9.70
C MET A 157 -12.30 4.67 -9.99
N LYS A 158 -11.90 4.81 -11.27
CA LYS A 158 -10.49 5.00 -11.68
C LYS A 158 -9.54 3.98 -11.01
N VAL A 159 -9.92 2.72 -11.07
CA VAL A 159 -9.11 1.60 -10.56
C VAL A 159 -7.97 1.28 -11.51
#